data_9c206cc5f965ff4293d355cd1ad5287b
#
_entry.id   9c206cc5f965ff4293d355cd1ad5287b
#
_cell.length_a   1.000
_cell.length_b   1.000
_cell.length_c   1.000
_cell.angle_alpha   90.00
_cell.angle_beta   90.00
_cell.angle_gamma   90.00
#
_symmetry.space_group_name_H-M   'P 1'
#
loop_
_entity.id
_entity.type
_entity.pdbx_description
1 polymer ?
#
loop_
_entity_poly.entity_id
_entity_poly.type
_entity_poly.pdbx_seq_one_letter_code
_entity_poly.pdbx_strand_id
1 'polypeptide(L)'
;MANRSYLYSTNVIPGPSAKTSGRKLIGIAEWNYGIPIVFKILLSGAPRTCPSSIWDNSEEIALIGDYANGVKNLEGFLSQIQLPEAQPLIAEALEFLHKPESQNQYLVLECGEIFDMGDEPLFEQNLALLEELNDLAPEMDRALQSLLPPPVAPPKPAGLLSRLLGRKPEPVPPAHDVMPSLYGLGLGNWSNTLYFDFSDA
;
A
#
# COMPACT_ATOMS: atom_id res chain seq x y z
N MET A 1 6.77 3.81 -19.88
CA MET A 1 6.22 2.66 -19.11
C MET A 1 6.23 3.10 -17.66
N ALA A 2 5.22 2.77 -16.85
CA ALA A 2 5.24 3.17 -15.44
C ALA A 2 6.01 2.12 -14.66
N ASN A 3 6.88 2.51 -13.73
CA ASN A 3 7.52 1.60 -12.80
C ASN A 3 6.54 1.24 -11.68
N ARG A 4 6.47 -0.04 -11.33
CA ARG A 4 5.45 -0.56 -10.40
C ARG A 4 6.04 -1.39 -9.28
N SER A 5 5.34 -1.39 -8.15
CA SER A 5 5.39 -2.47 -7.17
C SER A 5 4.22 -3.43 -7.40
N TYR A 6 4.46 -4.73 -7.26
CA TYR A 6 3.47 -5.78 -7.47
C TYR A 6 3.30 -6.60 -6.21
N LEU A 7 2.05 -6.81 -5.82
CA LEU A 7 1.68 -7.69 -4.71
C LEU A 7 0.99 -8.92 -5.24
N TYR A 8 1.53 -10.10 -4.93
CA TYR A 8 0.97 -11.40 -5.27
C TYR A 8 0.69 -12.22 -4.03
N SER A 9 -0.24 -13.19 -4.13
CA SER A 9 -0.35 -14.29 -3.19
C SER A 9 0.21 -15.57 -3.80
N THR A 10 0.86 -16.41 -2.98
CA THR A 10 1.48 -17.66 -3.43
C THR A 10 1.40 -18.74 -2.37
N ASN A 11 1.37 -20.01 -2.83
CA ASN A 11 1.43 -21.18 -1.96
C ASN A 11 2.87 -21.69 -1.71
N VAL A 12 3.88 -21.12 -2.37
CA VAL A 12 5.29 -21.50 -2.24
C VAL A 12 6.19 -20.27 -2.16
N ILE A 13 7.33 -20.41 -1.48
CA ILE A 13 8.35 -19.37 -1.49
C ILE A 13 9.01 -19.33 -2.86
N PRO A 14 9.14 -18.14 -3.51
CA PRO A 14 9.88 -17.99 -4.76
C PRO A 14 11.32 -18.49 -4.64
N GLY A 15 11.88 -18.99 -5.73
CA GLY A 15 13.26 -19.45 -5.79
C GLY A 15 13.49 -20.51 -6.88
N PRO A 16 14.74 -20.99 -7.05
CA PRO A 16 15.10 -21.97 -8.09
C PRO A 16 14.29 -23.27 -8.04
N SER A 17 13.85 -23.65 -6.84
CA SER A 17 13.01 -24.85 -6.62
C SER A 17 11.50 -24.60 -6.89
N ALA A 18 11.10 -23.34 -7.08
CA ALA A 18 9.69 -22.95 -7.21
C ALA A 18 9.08 -23.26 -8.59
N LYS A 19 9.84 -23.81 -9.54
CA LYS A 19 9.35 -24.32 -10.83
C LYS A 19 8.62 -25.65 -10.71
N THR A 20 8.15 -25.99 -9.51
CA THR A 20 7.43 -27.24 -9.27
C THR A 20 5.97 -27.15 -9.71
N SER A 21 5.50 -28.24 -10.29
CA SER A 21 4.08 -28.50 -10.59
C SER A 21 3.20 -28.13 -9.38
N GLY A 22 2.21 -27.25 -9.58
CA GLY A 22 1.30 -26.80 -8.52
C GLY A 22 1.62 -25.46 -7.86
N ARG A 23 2.64 -24.73 -8.31
CA ARG A 23 2.86 -23.34 -7.90
C ARG A 23 1.64 -22.48 -8.30
N LYS A 24 1.16 -21.68 -7.37
CA LYS A 24 0.18 -20.62 -7.63
C LYS A 24 0.83 -19.27 -7.37
N LEU A 25 0.64 -18.36 -8.28
CA LEU A 25 1.03 -16.97 -8.12
C LEU A 25 -0.13 -16.13 -8.66
N ILE A 26 -0.89 -15.53 -7.75
CA ILE A 26 -2.15 -14.83 -8.05
C ILE A 26 -1.94 -13.35 -7.76
N GLY A 27 -2.30 -12.47 -8.69
CA GLY A 27 -2.29 -11.03 -8.49
C GLY A 27 -3.19 -10.61 -7.32
N ILE A 28 -2.74 -9.63 -6.56
CA ILE A 28 -3.51 -8.97 -5.49
C ILE A 28 -3.70 -7.50 -5.83
N ALA A 29 -2.62 -6.79 -6.13
CA ALA A 29 -2.65 -5.39 -6.53
C ALA A 29 -1.31 -4.98 -7.14
N GLU A 30 -1.32 -3.86 -7.89
CA GLU A 30 -0.10 -3.19 -8.34
C GLU A 30 -0.19 -1.68 -8.08
N TRP A 31 0.97 -1.02 -7.95
CA TRP A 31 1.03 0.40 -7.67
C TRP A 31 2.15 1.10 -8.44
N ASN A 32 1.84 2.27 -9.01
CA ASN A 32 2.78 3.03 -9.83
C ASN A 32 3.68 3.92 -8.96
N TYR A 33 4.98 3.94 -9.27
CA TYR A 33 5.98 4.87 -8.74
C TYR A 33 6.17 4.89 -7.22
N GLY A 34 5.80 3.82 -6.53
CA GLY A 34 5.99 3.73 -5.08
C GLY A 34 5.50 2.42 -4.49
N ILE A 35 5.49 2.36 -3.17
CA ILE A 35 5.01 1.23 -2.37
C ILE A 35 4.02 1.79 -1.35
N PRO A 36 2.70 1.61 -1.54
CA PRO A 36 1.71 2.19 -0.64
C PRO A 36 1.71 1.48 0.71
N ILE A 37 1.28 2.21 1.76
CA ILE A 37 1.27 1.69 3.15
C ILE A 37 0.44 0.40 3.28
N VAL A 38 -0.63 0.23 2.51
CA VAL A 38 -1.46 -0.99 2.50
C VAL A 38 -0.65 -2.21 2.11
N PHE A 39 0.26 -2.10 1.12
CA PHE A 39 1.14 -3.22 0.73
C PHE A 39 2.13 -3.56 1.85
N LYS A 40 2.72 -2.54 2.47
CA LYS A 40 3.64 -2.71 3.61
C LYS A 40 2.94 -3.43 4.78
N ILE A 41 1.72 -3.02 5.12
CA ILE A 41 0.94 -3.65 6.19
C ILE A 41 0.62 -5.11 5.85
N LEU A 42 0.22 -5.40 4.62
CA LEU A 42 -0.04 -6.77 4.17
C LEU A 42 1.22 -7.66 4.26
N LEU A 43 2.40 -7.10 4.02
CA LEU A 43 3.66 -7.85 4.15
C LEU A 43 4.14 -7.99 5.61
N SER A 44 3.63 -7.19 6.57
CA SER A 44 4.09 -7.20 7.97
C SER A 44 3.77 -8.49 8.74
N GLY A 45 3.11 -9.45 8.12
CA GLY A 45 2.87 -10.79 8.66
C GLY A 45 4.13 -11.67 8.62
N ALA A 46 5.09 -11.48 9.54
CA ALA A 46 6.39 -12.17 9.57
C ALA A 46 7.20 -11.97 8.27
N PRO A 47 7.57 -10.72 7.96
CA PRO A 47 8.27 -10.37 6.72
C PRO A 47 9.70 -10.94 6.69
N ARG A 48 10.15 -11.33 5.50
CA ARG A 48 11.53 -11.71 5.22
C ARG A 48 11.83 -11.52 3.74
N THR A 49 13.12 -11.52 3.38
CA THR A 49 13.54 -11.52 1.99
C THR A 49 13.23 -12.85 1.30
N CYS A 50 13.10 -12.82 -0.01
CA CYS A 50 13.01 -13.99 -0.88
C CYS A 50 13.51 -13.65 -2.28
N PRO A 51 13.86 -14.67 -3.09
CA PRO A 51 14.13 -14.46 -4.51
C PRO A 51 12.92 -13.86 -5.23
N SER A 52 13.20 -13.01 -6.23
CA SER A 52 12.15 -12.46 -7.08
C SER A 52 11.51 -13.54 -7.97
N SER A 53 10.23 -13.37 -8.26
CA SER A 53 9.51 -14.15 -9.26
C SER A 53 9.55 -13.53 -10.66
N ILE A 54 9.92 -12.24 -10.73
CA ILE A 54 9.93 -11.43 -11.95
C ILE A 54 11.34 -11.26 -12.49
N TRP A 55 12.29 -10.98 -11.59
CA TRP A 55 13.66 -10.63 -11.95
C TRP A 55 14.61 -11.80 -11.74
N ASP A 56 15.41 -12.10 -12.74
CA ASP A 56 16.54 -13.03 -12.59
C ASP A 56 17.69 -12.32 -11.88
N ASN A 57 17.78 -12.51 -10.58
CA ASN A 57 18.81 -11.94 -9.72
C ASN A 57 19.37 -13.01 -8.80
N SER A 58 20.69 -12.96 -8.53
CA SER A 58 21.35 -13.87 -7.60
C SER A 58 21.06 -13.57 -6.13
N GLU A 59 20.55 -12.36 -5.86
CA GLU A 59 20.21 -11.87 -4.53
C GLU A 59 18.71 -11.89 -4.31
N GLU A 60 18.27 -11.91 -3.05
CA GLU A 60 16.87 -11.86 -2.66
C GLU A 60 16.34 -10.43 -2.69
N ILE A 61 15.74 -10.03 -3.80
CA ILE A 61 15.26 -8.67 -4.06
C ILE A 61 13.74 -8.50 -3.97
N ALA A 62 13.04 -9.51 -3.47
CA ALA A 62 11.62 -9.46 -3.14
C ALA A 62 11.40 -9.70 -1.64
N LEU A 63 10.22 -9.37 -1.15
CA LEU A 63 9.78 -9.63 0.22
C LEU A 63 8.61 -10.60 0.25
N ILE A 64 8.58 -11.44 1.28
CA ILE A 64 7.50 -12.41 1.50
C ILE A 64 7.01 -12.32 2.95
N GLY A 65 5.70 -12.41 3.17
CA GLY A 65 5.05 -12.46 4.48
C GLY A 65 3.92 -13.48 4.51
N ASP A 66 3.45 -13.81 5.70
CA ASP A 66 2.30 -14.69 5.91
C ASP A 66 1.00 -13.98 5.52
N TYR A 67 0.19 -14.62 4.67
CA TYR A 67 -1.05 -14.05 4.14
C TYR A 67 -2.07 -13.73 5.25
N ALA A 68 -2.35 -14.69 6.10
CA ALA A 68 -3.42 -14.55 7.09
C ALA A 68 -3.07 -13.49 8.15
N ASN A 69 -1.81 -13.45 8.59
CA ASN A 69 -1.33 -12.43 9.52
C ASN A 69 -1.29 -11.05 8.87
N GLY A 70 -0.87 -10.96 7.60
CA GLY A 70 -0.88 -9.71 6.85
C GLY A 70 -2.28 -9.11 6.70
N VAL A 71 -3.26 -9.94 6.30
CA VAL A 71 -4.67 -9.52 6.20
C VAL A 71 -5.21 -9.07 7.55
N LYS A 72 -4.94 -9.81 8.63
CA LYS A 72 -5.34 -9.43 9.99
C LYS A 72 -4.74 -8.08 10.43
N ASN A 73 -3.46 -7.84 10.10
CA ASN A 73 -2.81 -6.55 10.39
C ASN A 73 -3.48 -5.42 9.62
N LEU A 74 -3.81 -5.64 8.34
CA LEU A 74 -4.53 -4.65 7.54
C LEU A 74 -5.94 -4.38 8.09
N GLU A 75 -6.70 -5.39 8.50
CA GLU A 75 -8.00 -5.22 9.14
C GLU A 75 -7.90 -4.34 10.39
N GLY A 76 -6.88 -4.59 11.23
CA GLY A 76 -6.59 -3.78 12.42
C GLY A 76 -6.31 -2.31 12.09
N PHE A 77 -5.57 -2.03 11.03
CA PHE A 77 -5.32 -0.67 10.55
C PHE A 77 -6.59 -0.02 9.99
N LEU A 78 -7.29 -0.70 9.07
CA LEU A 78 -8.48 -0.17 8.41
C LEU A 78 -9.62 0.11 9.40
N SER A 79 -9.72 -0.67 10.49
CA SER A 79 -10.73 -0.47 11.54
C SER A 79 -10.61 0.89 12.25
N GLN A 80 -9.44 1.54 12.18
CA GLN A 80 -9.19 2.86 12.75
C GLN A 80 -9.73 3.99 11.86
N ILE A 81 -10.03 3.71 10.58
CA ILE A 81 -10.52 4.69 9.61
C ILE A 81 -12.05 4.75 9.69
N GLN A 82 -12.57 5.76 10.40
CA GLN A 82 -14.01 5.94 10.64
C GLN A 82 -14.70 6.88 9.63
N LEU A 83 -14.02 7.22 8.53
CA LEU A 83 -14.55 8.12 7.50
C LEU A 83 -15.62 7.40 6.66
N PRO A 84 -16.82 7.98 6.47
CA PRO A 84 -17.86 7.38 5.62
C PRO A 84 -17.40 7.14 4.19
N GLU A 85 -16.58 8.03 3.64
CA GLU A 85 -16.03 7.95 2.28
C GLU A 85 -15.06 6.77 2.10
N ALA A 86 -14.42 6.33 3.18
CA ALA A 86 -13.50 5.20 3.17
C ALA A 86 -14.22 3.84 3.19
N GLN A 87 -15.43 3.77 3.72
CA GLN A 87 -16.11 2.49 3.98
C GLN A 87 -16.31 1.64 2.71
N PRO A 88 -16.68 2.18 1.54
CA PRO A 88 -16.77 1.39 0.31
C PRO A 88 -15.45 0.79 -0.11
N LEU A 89 -14.32 1.55 -0.02
CA LEU A 89 -12.99 1.08 -0.38
C LEU A 89 -12.47 0.03 0.60
N ILE A 90 -12.76 0.19 1.88
CA ILE A 90 -12.42 -0.79 2.93
C ILE A 90 -13.19 -2.09 2.68
N ALA A 91 -14.50 -2.01 2.41
CA ALA A 91 -15.32 -3.18 2.12
C ALA A 91 -14.82 -3.93 0.87
N GLU A 92 -14.49 -3.20 -0.21
CA GLU A 92 -13.91 -3.76 -1.43
C GLU A 92 -12.60 -4.50 -1.15
N ALA A 93 -11.67 -3.87 -0.39
CA ALA A 93 -10.40 -4.46 -0.04
C ALA A 93 -10.57 -5.77 0.73
N LEU A 94 -11.39 -5.77 1.77
CA LEU A 94 -11.62 -6.95 2.60
C LEU A 94 -12.37 -8.05 1.83
N GLU A 95 -13.39 -7.69 1.05
CA GLU A 95 -14.08 -8.64 0.18
C GLU A 95 -13.10 -9.32 -0.79
N PHE A 96 -12.21 -8.54 -1.44
CA PHE A 96 -11.22 -9.07 -2.37
C PHE A 96 -10.22 -10.02 -1.68
N LEU A 97 -9.67 -9.61 -0.54
CA LEU A 97 -8.69 -10.41 0.20
C LEU A 97 -9.30 -11.67 0.83
N HIS A 98 -10.60 -11.69 1.09
CA HIS A 98 -11.28 -12.88 1.61
C HIS A 98 -11.79 -13.83 0.53
N LYS A 99 -11.66 -13.51 -0.75
CA LYS A 99 -12.00 -14.45 -1.84
C LYS A 99 -11.08 -15.67 -1.81
N PRO A 100 -11.63 -16.90 -1.93
CA PRO A 100 -10.83 -18.12 -1.91
C PRO A 100 -9.71 -18.14 -2.98
N GLU A 101 -9.97 -17.57 -4.15
CA GLU A 101 -9.00 -17.47 -5.23
C GLU A 101 -7.80 -16.56 -4.90
N SER A 102 -7.98 -15.54 -4.06
CA SER A 102 -6.91 -14.64 -3.62
C SER A 102 -6.06 -15.23 -2.50
N GLN A 103 -6.61 -16.18 -1.73
CA GLN A 103 -5.99 -16.73 -0.54
C GLN A 103 -4.98 -17.82 -0.88
N ASN A 104 -3.73 -17.59 -0.50
CA ASN A 104 -2.68 -18.58 -0.48
C ASN A 104 -1.93 -18.50 0.86
N GLN A 105 -0.82 -19.21 1.00
CA GLN A 105 -0.06 -19.23 2.25
C GLN A 105 0.70 -17.92 2.49
N TYR A 106 1.20 -17.29 1.42
CA TYR A 106 2.08 -16.13 1.51
C TYR A 106 1.61 -14.98 0.63
N LEU A 107 2.01 -13.77 1.00
CA LEU A 107 2.05 -12.59 0.14
C LEU A 107 3.50 -12.35 -0.28
N VAL A 108 3.72 -12.00 -1.54
CA VAL A 108 5.02 -11.61 -2.10
C VAL A 108 4.92 -10.21 -2.67
N LEU A 109 5.86 -9.35 -2.31
CA LEU A 109 6.00 -8.00 -2.81
C LEU A 109 7.25 -7.91 -3.69
N GLU A 110 7.03 -7.55 -4.94
CA GLU A 110 8.04 -7.31 -5.96
C GLU A 110 8.21 -5.82 -6.20
N CYS A 111 9.37 -5.29 -5.87
CA CYS A 111 9.67 -3.86 -5.98
C CYS A 111 10.83 -3.54 -6.93
N GLY A 112 11.32 -4.53 -7.70
CA GLY A 112 12.50 -4.35 -8.55
C GLY A 112 12.42 -3.13 -9.46
N GLU A 113 11.26 -2.86 -10.10
CA GLU A 113 11.08 -1.67 -10.95
C GLU A 113 11.13 -0.36 -10.15
N ILE A 114 10.71 -0.36 -8.88
CA ILE A 114 10.77 0.82 -8.01
C ILE A 114 12.20 1.06 -7.57
N PHE A 115 12.91 0.01 -7.19
CA PHE A 115 14.30 0.09 -6.75
C PHE A 115 15.24 0.50 -7.89
N ASP A 116 14.98 0.04 -9.14
CA ASP A 116 15.75 0.41 -10.33
C ASP A 116 15.63 1.91 -10.72
N MET A 117 14.74 2.66 -10.07
CA MET A 117 14.67 4.12 -10.20
C MET A 117 15.74 4.85 -9.38
N GLY A 118 16.36 4.18 -8.42
CA GLY A 118 17.41 4.71 -7.55
C GLY A 118 18.80 4.27 -7.99
N ASP A 119 19.81 4.82 -7.34
CA ASP A 119 21.24 4.49 -7.61
C ASP A 119 21.78 3.39 -6.69
N GLU A 120 21.02 3.00 -5.64
CA GLU A 120 21.42 2.00 -4.67
C GLU A 120 21.17 0.57 -5.19
N PRO A 121 21.97 -0.43 -4.80
CA PRO A 121 21.75 -1.82 -5.17
C PRO A 121 20.35 -2.31 -4.75
N LEU A 122 19.69 -3.10 -5.61
CA LEU A 122 18.31 -3.57 -5.39
C LEU A 122 18.19 -4.34 -4.05
N PHE A 123 19.18 -5.15 -3.73
CA PHE A 123 19.20 -5.93 -2.48
C PHE A 123 19.28 -5.04 -1.23
N GLU A 124 20.08 -3.97 -1.25
CA GLU A 124 20.19 -3.03 -0.12
C GLU A 124 18.88 -2.27 0.09
N GLN A 125 18.23 -1.82 -0.99
CA GLN A 125 16.92 -1.20 -0.92
C GLN A 125 15.85 -2.17 -0.39
N ASN A 126 15.93 -3.45 -0.78
CA ASN A 126 15.01 -4.49 -0.28
C ASN A 126 15.20 -4.74 1.23
N LEU A 127 16.45 -4.74 1.72
CA LEU A 127 16.73 -4.83 3.15
C LEU A 127 16.23 -3.61 3.93
N ALA A 128 16.42 -2.40 3.39
CA ALA A 128 15.90 -1.19 4.00
C ALA A 128 14.37 -1.23 4.11
N LEU A 129 13.67 -1.69 3.05
CA LEU A 129 12.22 -1.89 3.10
C LEU A 129 11.83 -2.95 4.15
N LEU A 130 12.58 -4.04 4.28
CA LEU A 130 12.34 -5.05 5.34
C LEU A 130 12.47 -4.44 6.74
N GLU A 131 13.45 -3.57 6.97
CA GLU A 131 13.59 -2.85 8.24
C GLU A 131 12.39 -1.94 8.51
N GLU A 132 11.89 -1.22 7.50
CA GLU A 132 10.67 -0.42 7.61
C GLU A 132 9.45 -1.27 7.99
N LEU A 133 9.31 -2.48 7.43
CA LEU A 133 8.21 -3.39 7.75
C LEU A 133 8.21 -3.87 9.22
N ASN A 134 9.37 -3.86 9.87
CA ASN A 134 9.49 -4.22 11.28
C ASN A 134 9.06 -3.11 12.25
N ASP A 135 8.95 -1.86 11.76
CA ASP A 135 8.48 -0.70 12.55
C ASP A 135 7.57 0.21 11.73
N LEU A 136 6.39 -0.31 11.35
CA LEU A 136 5.39 0.43 10.57
C LEU A 136 4.56 1.43 11.38
N ALA A 137 4.58 1.38 12.70
CA ALA A 137 3.70 2.20 13.53
C ALA A 137 3.80 3.70 13.23
N PRO A 138 4.99 4.30 13.08
CA PRO A 138 5.10 5.72 12.74
C PRO A 138 4.55 6.07 11.34
N GLU A 139 4.65 5.15 10.37
CA GLU A 139 4.12 5.36 9.02
C GLU A 139 2.59 5.21 9.00
N MET A 140 2.06 4.23 9.73
CA MET A 140 0.61 4.05 9.92
C MET A 140 -0.03 5.28 10.58
N ASP A 141 0.60 5.84 11.60
CA ASP A 141 0.12 7.06 12.26
C ASP A 141 0.10 8.24 11.30
N ARG A 142 1.16 8.43 10.50
CA ARG A 142 1.21 9.48 9.46
C ARG A 142 0.12 9.27 8.41
N ALA A 143 -0.12 8.03 7.99
CA ALA A 143 -1.17 7.69 7.05
C ALA A 143 -2.55 8.07 7.60
N LEU A 144 -2.86 7.72 8.84
CA LEU A 144 -4.11 8.11 9.50
C LEU A 144 -4.23 9.63 9.65
N GLN A 145 -3.15 10.32 10.00
CA GLN A 145 -3.13 11.78 10.08
C GLN A 145 -3.38 12.46 8.73
N SER A 146 -2.92 11.89 7.64
CA SER A 146 -3.15 12.41 6.29
C SER A 146 -4.62 12.43 5.85
N LEU A 147 -5.46 11.63 6.52
CA LEU A 147 -6.90 11.57 6.30
C LEU A 147 -7.67 12.65 7.04
N LEU A 148 -7.04 13.33 8.01
CA LEU A 148 -7.69 14.39 8.76
C LEU A 148 -7.71 15.69 7.95
N PRO A 149 -8.76 16.53 8.10
CA PRO A 149 -8.76 17.83 7.46
C PRO A 149 -7.59 18.66 7.98
N PRO A 150 -6.97 19.49 7.12
CA PRO A 150 -5.88 20.36 7.54
C PRO A 150 -6.34 21.27 8.70
N PRO A 151 -5.47 21.58 9.66
CA PRO A 151 -5.83 22.44 10.79
C PRO A 151 -6.34 23.79 10.28
N VAL A 152 -7.56 24.15 10.68
CA VAL A 152 -8.13 25.46 10.33
C VAL A 152 -7.25 26.53 10.95
N ALA A 153 -6.62 27.35 10.12
CA ALA A 153 -5.83 28.49 10.61
C ALA A 153 -6.74 29.38 11.50
N PRO A 154 -6.28 29.83 12.69
CA PRO A 154 -7.09 30.68 13.52
C PRO A 154 -7.50 31.93 12.73
N PRO A 155 -8.76 32.36 12.83
CA PRO A 155 -9.22 33.54 12.09
C PRO A 155 -8.34 34.71 12.44
N LYS A 156 -7.75 35.37 11.44
CA LYS A 156 -6.96 36.57 11.65
C LYS A 156 -7.84 37.59 12.40
N PRO A 157 -7.40 38.17 13.50
CA PRO A 157 -8.21 39.15 14.25
C PRO A 157 -8.63 40.28 13.28
N ALA A 158 -9.94 40.41 13.10
CA ALA A 158 -10.48 41.44 12.24
C ALA A 158 -10.11 42.82 12.85
N GLY A 159 -9.20 43.52 12.18
CA GLY A 159 -8.84 44.86 12.57
C GLY A 159 -10.08 45.75 12.62
N LEU A 160 -10.12 46.72 13.56
CA LEU A 160 -11.24 47.66 13.78
C LEU A 160 -11.76 48.29 12.45
N LEU A 161 -10.89 48.50 11.46
CA LEU A 161 -11.20 49.07 10.15
C LEU A 161 -12.00 48.14 9.23
N SER A 162 -11.91 46.80 9.40
CA SER A 162 -12.65 45.84 8.55
C SER A 162 -14.13 45.73 8.92
N ARG A 163 -14.51 46.10 10.14
CA ARG A 163 -15.91 46.19 10.62
C ARG A 163 -16.68 47.34 10.01
N LEU A 164 -15.99 48.44 9.64
CA LEU A 164 -16.61 49.67 9.08
C LEU A 164 -16.83 49.56 7.55
N LEU A 165 -16.16 48.66 6.86
CA LEU A 165 -16.19 48.52 5.37
C LEU A 165 -17.08 47.43 4.84
N GLY A 166 -17.98 46.87 5.63
CA GLY A 166 -19.01 45.91 5.15
C GLY A 166 -18.42 44.71 4.40
N ARG A 167 -17.34 44.12 4.93
CA ARG A 167 -16.65 42.99 4.26
C ARG A 167 -17.64 41.82 4.04
N LYS A 168 -17.78 41.38 2.78
CA LYS A 168 -18.48 40.14 2.44
C LYS A 168 -17.91 38.98 3.28
N PRO A 169 -18.76 38.05 3.76
CA PRO A 169 -18.26 36.87 4.46
C PRO A 169 -17.22 36.19 3.57
N GLU A 170 -16.07 35.85 4.17
CA GLU A 170 -15.03 35.05 3.49
C GLU A 170 -15.68 33.76 2.99
N PRO A 171 -15.39 33.33 1.74
CA PRO A 171 -15.91 32.07 1.23
C PRO A 171 -15.49 30.93 2.16
N VAL A 172 -16.45 30.09 2.53
CA VAL A 172 -16.19 28.86 3.29
C VAL A 172 -15.16 28.05 2.49
N PRO A 173 -14.04 27.65 3.09
CA PRO A 173 -13.06 26.83 2.39
C PRO A 173 -13.77 25.59 1.82
N PRO A 174 -13.38 25.14 0.62
CA PRO A 174 -13.95 23.93 0.03
C PRO A 174 -13.82 22.76 1.00
N ALA A 175 -14.82 21.90 1.04
CA ALA A 175 -14.76 20.68 1.83
C ALA A 175 -13.50 19.90 1.49
N HIS A 176 -12.80 19.39 2.51
CA HIS A 176 -11.60 18.58 2.33
C HIS A 176 -11.98 17.30 1.58
N ASP A 177 -11.46 17.14 0.35
CA ASP A 177 -11.61 15.90 -0.40
C ASP A 177 -10.57 14.89 0.10
N VAL A 178 -11.04 13.87 0.81
CA VAL A 178 -10.19 12.82 1.38
C VAL A 178 -9.86 11.70 0.38
N MET A 179 -10.58 11.63 -0.75
CA MET A 179 -10.44 10.52 -1.70
C MET A 179 -9.01 10.37 -2.26
N PRO A 180 -8.29 11.43 -2.66
CA PRO A 180 -6.91 11.29 -3.09
C PRO A 180 -5.99 10.67 -2.01
N SER A 181 -6.21 11.01 -0.74
CA SER A 181 -5.45 10.44 0.38
C SER A 181 -5.78 8.95 0.57
N LEU A 182 -7.06 8.57 0.50
CA LEU A 182 -7.49 7.16 0.60
C LEU A 182 -6.88 6.30 -0.53
N TYR A 183 -6.95 6.78 -1.77
CA TYR A 183 -6.27 6.10 -2.87
C TYR A 183 -4.76 6.05 -2.66
N GLY A 184 -4.14 7.13 -2.17
CA GLY A 184 -2.70 7.17 -1.85
C GLY A 184 -2.26 6.16 -0.80
N LEU A 185 -3.15 5.66 0.06
CA LEU A 185 -2.86 4.54 0.95
C LEU A 185 -2.71 3.19 0.22
N GLY A 186 -3.17 3.07 -1.02
CA GLY A 186 -3.19 1.83 -1.81
C GLY A 186 -4.55 1.12 -1.83
N LEU A 187 -5.64 1.82 -1.48
CA LEU A 187 -7.00 1.29 -1.58
C LEU A 187 -7.57 1.45 -2.99
N GLY A 188 -8.50 0.56 -3.40
CA GLY A 188 -9.24 0.66 -4.67
C GLY A 188 -8.48 0.17 -5.91
N ASN A 189 -7.43 -0.65 -5.75
CA ASN A 189 -6.59 -1.11 -6.87
C ASN A 189 -6.38 -2.64 -6.86
N TRP A 190 -7.45 -3.38 -6.55
CA TRP A 190 -7.44 -4.83 -6.36
C TRP A 190 -7.71 -5.56 -7.66
N SER A 191 -6.82 -6.49 -8.04
CA SER A 191 -6.96 -7.28 -9.27
C SER A 191 -6.18 -8.60 -9.17
N ASN A 192 -6.78 -9.70 -9.65
CA ASN A 192 -6.05 -10.95 -9.81
C ASN A 192 -5.19 -10.99 -11.08
N THR A 193 -5.37 -10.03 -12.00
CA THR A 193 -4.56 -9.86 -13.21
C THR A 193 -3.75 -8.57 -13.08
N LEU A 194 -2.42 -8.69 -13.06
CA LEU A 194 -1.49 -7.57 -12.99
C LEU A 194 -0.73 -7.44 -14.31
N TYR A 195 0.06 -6.40 -14.46
CA TYR A 195 0.86 -6.18 -15.66
C TYR A 195 1.83 -7.35 -15.93
N PHE A 196 2.49 -7.89 -14.88
CA PHE A 196 3.13 -9.19 -14.94
C PHE A 196 2.12 -10.25 -14.56
N ASP A 197 1.58 -10.94 -15.57
CA ASP A 197 0.67 -12.06 -15.39
C ASP A 197 1.42 -13.38 -15.58
N PHE A 198 1.23 -14.30 -14.64
CA PHE A 198 1.86 -15.62 -14.63
C PHE A 198 0.86 -16.74 -15.00
N SER A 199 -0.29 -16.38 -15.56
CA SER A 199 -1.34 -17.36 -15.92
C SER A 199 -0.89 -18.40 -16.94
N ASP A 200 0.14 -18.11 -17.73
CA ASP A 200 0.70 -18.97 -18.76
C ASP A 200 2.06 -19.63 -18.36
N ALA A 201 2.48 -19.54 -17.10
CA ALA A 201 3.79 -20.02 -16.62
C ALA A 201 3.72 -21.40 -15.92
#